data_e334aa0c7bfc872af1c98ed2174643a5
#
_entry.id   e334aa0c7bfc872af1c98ed2174643a5
#
_cell.length_a   1.000
_cell.length_b   1.000
_cell.length_c   1.000
_cell.angle_alpha   90.00
_cell.angle_beta   90.00
_cell.angle_gamma   90.00
#
_symmetry.space_group_name_H-M   'P 1'
#
loop_
_entity.id
_entity.type
_entity.pdbx_description
1 polymer ?
#
loop_
_entity_poly.entity_id
_entity_poly.type
_entity_poly.pdbx_seq_one_letter_code
_entity_poly.pdbx_strand_id
1 'polypeptide(L)'
;MKGLTSDAILYYIDNPVDFVEDIIGAKPDANQKAILNSLAKYPMTSVRSGHGIGKSAVEAWAVIWFICTRPYPKIPCTAPTQHQLYDILWAEISKWLRSNPALQREITWTQERVYMNGAKEEWFAVARTANTPDALQGFHSESMLFIIDEASGVDDEVFEPVLGALSTEGARLPVSYTHLRAHE
;
A
#
# COMPACT_ATOMS: atom_id res chain seq x y z
N MET A 1 -13.36 -10.70 -7.82
CA MET A 1 -14.04 -10.86 -6.50
C MET A 1 -15.50 -11.24 -6.74
N LYS A 2 -15.88 -12.46 -6.38
CA LYS A 2 -17.29 -12.87 -6.42
C LYS A 2 -18.04 -12.09 -5.35
N GLY A 3 -18.74 -11.03 -5.73
CA GLY A 3 -19.57 -10.21 -4.82
C GLY A 3 -19.48 -8.70 -5.03
N LEU A 4 -18.41 -8.17 -5.62
CA LEU A 4 -18.35 -6.77 -6.05
C LEU A 4 -18.70 -6.70 -7.53
N THR A 5 -19.71 -5.90 -7.86
CA THR A 5 -20.02 -5.58 -9.27
C THR A 5 -18.94 -4.69 -9.86
N SER A 6 -18.83 -4.66 -11.18
CA SER A 6 -17.89 -3.74 -11.87
C SER A 6 -18.12 -2.28 -11.46
N ASP A 7 -19.38 -1.87 -11.31
CA ASP A 7 -19.74 -0.51 -10.90
C ASP A 7 -19.28 -0.20 -9.46
N ALA A 8 -19.40 -1.17 -8.54
CA ALA A 8 -18.89 -1.01 -7.18
C ALA A 8 -17.36 -0.89 -7.15
N ILE A 9 -16.65 -1.67 -7.97
CA ILE A 9 -15.18 -1.57 -8.09
C ILE A 9 -14.79 -0.18 -8.61
N LEU A 10 -15.45 0.31 -9.66
CA LEU A 10 -15.19 1.66 -10.20
C LEU A 10 -15.47 2.74 -9.18
N TYR A 11 -16.55 2.63 -8.39
CA TYR A 11 -16.84 3.54 -7.31
C TYR A 11 -15.73 3.59 -6.26
N TYR A 12 -15.25 2.42 -5.81
CA TYR A 12 -14.20 2.35 -4.78
C TYR A 12 -12.81 2.78 -5.26
N ILE A 13 -12.57 2.88 -6.56
CA ILE A 13 -11.30 3.45 -7.10
C ILE A 13 -11.11 4.88 -6.58
N ASP A 14 -12.18 5.68 -6.57
CA ASP A 14 -12.15 7.08 -6.17
C ASP A 14 -12.58 7.30 -4.71
N ASN A 15 -13.14 6.26 -4.06
CA ASN A 15 -13.66 6.31 -2.71
C ASN A 15 -13.01 5.27 -1.77
N PRO A 16 -11.68 5.43 -1.48
CA PRO A 16 -10.96 4.45 -0.67
C PRO A 16 -11.42 4.39 0.79
N VAL A 17 -11.97 5.48 1.33
CA VAL A 17 -12.54 5.50 2.69
C VAL A 17 -13.73 4.57 2.78
N ASP A 18 -14.66 4.65 1.81
CA ASP A 18 -15.83 3.78 1.77
C ASP A 18 -15.43 2.32 1.55
N PHE A 19 -14.41 2.06 0.72
CA PHE A 19 -13.85 0.71 0.59
C PHE A 19 -13.34 0.16 1.93
N VAL A 20 -12.64 0.99 2.71
CA VAL A 20 -12.10 0.57 4.01
C VAL A 20 -13.22 0.32 5.00
N GLU A 21 -14.26 1.16 5.03
CA GLU A 21 -15.40 1.01 5.93
C GLU A 21 -16.29 -0.19 5.54
N ASP A 22 -16.63 -0.33 4.25
CA ASP A 22 -17.60 -1.32 3.77
C ASP A 22 -16.98 -2.71 3.54
N ILE A 23 -15.76 -2.76 2.98
CA ILE A 23 -15.14 -4.02 2.54
C ILE A 23 -14.13 -4.53 3.57
N ILE A 24 -13.26 -3.67 4.10
CA ILE A 24 -12.31 -4.09 5.14
C ILE A 24 -12.99 -4.15 6.51
N GLY A 25 -14.01 -3.31 6.76
CA GLY A 25 -14.73 -3.23 8.02
C GLY A 25 -13.98 -2.44 9.11
N ALA A 26 -13.03 -1.60 8.70
CA ALA A 26 -12.31 -0.71 9.61
C ALA A 26 -13.03 0.64 9.75
N LYS A 27 -12.68 1.40 10.80
CA LYS A 27 -13.21 2.74 11.05
C LYS A 27 -12.07 3.74 11.07
N PRO A 28 -11.68 4.31 9.92
CA PRO A 28 -10.60 5.29 9.85
C PRO A 28 -10.95 6.56 10.63
N ASP A 29 -9.99 7.11 11.37
CA ASP A 29 -10.10 8.44 11.97
C ASP A 29 -9.97 9.56 10.91
N ALA A 30 -10.11 10.82 11.31
CA ALA A 30 -10.09 11.96 10.40
C ALA A 30 -8.75 12.08 9.62
N ASN A 31 -7.62 11.80 10.26
CA ASN A 31 -6.31 11.85 9.63
C ASN A 31 -6.13 10.70 8.63
N GLN A 32 -6.55 9.50 9.00
CA GLN A 32 -6.50 8.33 8.15
C GLN A 32 -7.39 8.49 6.91
N LYS A 33 -8.59 9.07 7.07
CA LYS A 33 -9.47 9.43 5.95
C LYS A 33 -8.82 10.45 5.01
N ALA A 34 -8.16 11.45 5.56
CA ALA A 34 -7.44 12.44 4.75
C ALA A 34 -6.32 11.81 3.93
N ILE A 35 -5.55 10.87 4.51
CA ILE A 35 -4.49 10.13 3.81
C ILE A 35 -5.09 9.29 2.68
N LEU A 36 -6.11 8.48 2.96
CA LEU A 36 -6.78 7.63 1.96
C LEU A 36 -7.31 8.46 0.78
N ASN A 37 -8.01 9.55 1.06
CA ASN A 37 -8.52 10.46 0.02
C ASN A 37 -7.41 11.12 -0.80
N SER A 38 -6.27 11.43 -0.16
CA SER A 38 -5.08 11.94 -0.86
C SER A 38 -4.51 10.90 -1.83
N LEU A 39 -4.45 9.62 -1.44
CA LEU A 39 -3.98 8.52 -2.29
C LEU A 39 -4.83 8.30 -3.54
N ALA A 40 -6.15 8.49 -3.44
CA ALA A 40 -7.03 8.41 -4.60
C ALA A 40 -6.81 9.58 -5.57
N LYS A 41 -6.58 10.78 -5.01
CA LYS A 41 -6.59 12.04 -5.77
C LYS A 41 -5.23 12.40 -6.37
N TYR A 42 -4.12 12.12 -5.66
CA TYR A 42 -2.80 12.60 -6.04
C TYR A 42 -1.84 11.44 -6.36
N PRO A 43 -0.93 11.61 -7.33
CA PRO A 43 0.07 10.58 -7.64
C PRO A 43 1.09 10.39 -6.51
N MET A 44 1.34 11.42 -5.71
CA MET A 44 2.24 11.37 -4.57
C MET A 44 1.55 11.89 -3.31
N THR A 45 1.64 11.13 -2.22
CA THR A 45 1.12 11.49 -0.90
C THR A 45 2.21 11.31 0.13
N SER A 46 2.61 12.39 0.78
CA SER A 46 3.59 12.38 1.87
C SER A 46 2.88 12.54 3.22
N VAL A 47 3.12 11.60 4.13
CA VAL A 47 2.51 11.58 5.46
C VAL A 47 3.57 11.82 6.51
N ARG A 48 3.58 13.01 7.08
CA ARG A 48 4.47 13.35 8.19
C ARG A 48 3.70 13.31 9.52
N SER A 49 4.08 12.40 10.41
CA SER A 49 3.38 12.25 11.68
C SER A 49 4.25 11.65 12.78
N GLY A 50 3.80 11.78 14.03
CA GLY A 50 4.38 11.06 15.17
C GLY A 50 4.06 9.56 15.16
N HIS A 51 4.65 8.84 16.12
CA HIS A 51 4.31 7.44 16.37
C HIS A 51 2.85 7.29 16.83
N GLY A 52 2.23 6.15 16.52
CA GLY A 52 0.94 5.76 17.11
C GLY A 52 -0.33 6.28 16.40
N ILE A 53 -0.22 7.01 15.29
CA ILE A 53 -1.41 7.45 14.52
C ILE A 53 -1.98 6.39 13.57
N GLY A 54 -1.48 5.17 13.62
CA GLY A 54 -1.99 4.08 12.79
C GLY A 54 -1.59 4.16 11.32
N LYS A 55 -0.40 4.71 10.98
CA LYS A 55 0.13 4.76 9.60
C LYS A 55 0.14 3.37 8.95
N SER A 56 0.71 2.38 9.62
CA SER A 56 0.81 1.02 9.09
C SER A 56 -0.56 0.39 8.78
N ALA A 57 -1.62 0.76 9.54
CA ALA A 57 -2.97 0.34 9.22
C ALA A 57 -3.46 0.99 7.90
N VAL A 58 -3.23 2.29 7.71
CA VAL A 58 -3.60 2.99 6.47
C VAL A 58 -2.83 2.44 5.28
N GLU A 59 -1.53 2.16 5.43
CA GLU A 59 -0.71 1.55 4.38
C GLU A 59 -1.20 0.14 4.03
N ALA A 60 -1.54 -0.68 5.02
CA ALA A 60 -2.13 -2.00 4.81
C ALA A 60 -3.49 -1.90 4.09
N TRP A 61 -4.35 -0.95 4.48
CA TRP A 61 -5.63 -0.71 3.79
C TRP A 61 -5.42 -0.23 2.36
N ALA A 62 -4.43 0.63 2.12
CA ALA A 62 -4.09 1.10 0.78
C ALA A 62 -3.64 -0.05 -0.13
N VAL A 63 -2.82 -0.98 0.37
CA VAL A 63 -2.42 -2.19 -0.35
C VAL A 63 -3.64 -3.04 -0.72
N ILE A 64 -4.52 -3.33 0.26
CA ILE A 64 -5.72 -4.15 0.04
C ILE A 64 -6.69 -3.45 -0.92
N TRP A 65 -6.92 -2.16 -0.74
CA TRP A 65 -7.76 -1.35 -1.63
C TRP A 65 -7.24 -1.39 -3.07
N PHE A 66 -5.95 -1.15 -3.26
CA PHE A 66 -5.36 -1.07 -4.59
C PHE A 66 -5.37 -2.42 -5.31
N ILE A 67 -5.08 -3.51 -4.59
CA ILE A 67 -5.12 -4.87 -5.15
C ILE A 67 -6.55 -5.31 -5.51
N CYS A 68 -7.57 -4.79 -4.81
CA CYS A 68 -8.97 -5.13 -5.04
C CYS A 68 -9.64 -4.29 -6.12
N THR A 69 -9.17 -3.08 -6.38
CA THR A 69 -9.88 -2.11 -7.24
C THR A 69 -9.23 -1.89 -8.60
N ARG A 70 -8.02 -2.38 -8.82
CA ARG A 70 -7.31 -2.20 -10.10
C ARG A 70 -6.93 -3.54 -10.70
N PRO A 71 -6.97 -3.66 -12.05
CA PRO A 71 -6.53 -4.88 -12.71
C PRO A 71 -5.01 -4.98 -12.71
N TYR A 72 -4.50 -6.16 -12.38
CA TYR A 72 -3.08 -6.53 -12.47
C TYR A 72 -2.10 -5.52 -11.86
N PRO A 73 -2.40 -4.95 -10.66
CA PRO A 73 -1.51 -3.99 -10.05
C PRO A 73 -0.22 -4.65 -9.57
N LYS A 74 0.85 -3.87 -9.54
CA LYS A 74 2.09 -4.23 -8.84
C LYS A 74 2.33 -3.26 -7.71
N ILE A 75 2.49 -3.79 -6.50
CA ILE A 75 2.57 -3.01 -5.28
C ILE A 75 3.87 -3.37 -4.52
N PRO A 76 5.02 -2.81 -4.91
CA PRO A 76 6.25 -2.94 -4.14
C PRO A 76 6.14 -2.12 -2.84
N CYS A 77 6.40 -2.80 -1.71
CA CYS A 77 6.39 -2.23 -0.38
C CYS A 77 7.80 -2.30 0.20
N THR A 78 8.30 -1.22 0.75
CA THR A 78 9.63 -1.16 1.38
C THR A 78 9.64 -0.39 2.69
N ALA A 79 10.66 -0.65 3.49
CA ALA A 79 10.99 0.06 4.72
C ALA A 79 12.51 -0.04 4.97
N PRO A 80 13.10 0.83 5.84
CA PRO A 80 14.53 0.80 6.13
C PRO A 80 15.02 -0.53 6.71
N THR A 81 14.20 -1.23 7.46
CA THR A 81 14.57 -2.48 8.12
C THR A 81 13.60 -3.61 7.81
N GLN A 82 14.10 -4.85 7.88
CA GLN A 82 13.26 -6.05 7.75
C GLN A 82 12.18 -6.10 8.83
N HIS A 83 12.49 -5.67 10.05
CA HIS A 83 11.52 -5.63 11.15
C HIS A 83 10.34 -4.70 10.82
N GLN A 84 10.60 -3.47 10.35
CA GLN A 84 9.54 -2.53 9.96
C GLN A 84 8.69 -3.08 8.82
N LEU A 85 9.33 -3.66 7.82
CA LEU A 85 8.64 -4.20 6.66
C LEU A 85 7.80 -5.44 7.00
N TYR A 86 8.41 -6.47 7.61
CA TYR A 86 7.75 -7.77 7.79
C TYR A 86 6.93 -7.86 9.09
N ASP A 87 7.47 -7.38 10.21
CA ASP A 87 6.82 -7.56 11.50
C ASP A 87 5.78 -6.46 11.78
N ILE A 88 5.84 -5.34 11.06
CA ILE A 88 4.88 -4.25 11.22
C ILE A 88 3.95 -4.19 10.01
N LEU A 89 4.41 -3.72 8.84
CA LEU A 89 3.54 -3.50 7.69
C LEU A 89 2.94 -4.81 7.16
N TRP A 90 3.78 -5.82 6.93
CA TRP A 90 3.33 -7.09 6.35
C TRP A 90 2.40 -7.88 7.28
N ALA A 91 2.69 -7.83 8.59
CA ALA A 91 1.82 -8.40 9.62
C ALA A 91 0.48 -7.67 9.70
N GLU A 92 0.46 -6.34 9.54
CA GLU A 92 -0.78 -5.55 9.53
C GLU A 92 -1.66 -5.88 8.31
N ILE A 93 -1.08 -6.04 7.12
CA ILE A 93 -1.79 -6.52 5.92
C ILE A 93 -2.42 -7.89 6.20
N SER A 94 -1.64 -8.83 6.75
CA SER A 94 -2.12 -10.17 7.11
C SER A 94 -3.31 -10.14 8.08
N LYS A 95 -3.24 -9.28 9.10
CA LYS A 95 -4.29 -9.09 10.10
C LYS A 95 -5.60 -8.65 9.44
N TRP A 96 -5.56 -7.62 8.58
CA TRP A 96 -6.76 -7.11 7.91
C TRP A 96 -7.34 -8.10 6.89
N LEU A 97 -6.51 -8.83 6.17
CA LEU A 97 -6.98 -9.90 5.29
C LEU A 97 -7.67 -11.01 6.09
N ARG A 98 -7.09 -11.43 7.23
CA ARG A 98 -7.68 -12.48 8.08
C ARG A 98 -8.99 -12.06 8.76
N SER A 99 -9.21 -10.78 8.96
CA SER A 99 -10.46 -10.29 9.57
C SER A 99 -11.67 -10.37 8.61
N ASN A 100 -11.44 -10.53 7.31
CA ASN A 100 -12.51 -10.61 6.31
C ASN A 100 -12.44 -11.92 5.50
N PRO A 101 -13.38 -12.87 5.75
CA PRO A 101 -13.41 -14.16 5.03
C PRO A 101 -13.65 -14.02 3.52
N ALA A 102 -14.26 -12.93 3.04
CA ALA A 102 -14.44 -12.70 1.61
C ALA A 102 -13.12 -12.34 0.94
N LEU A 103 -12.31 -11.49 1.57
CA LEU A 103 -10.97 -11.16 1.08
C LEU A 103 -10.04 -12.37 1.11
N GLN A 104 -10.10 -13.20 2.17
CA GLN A 104 -9.30 -14.42 2.27
C GLN A 104 -9.56 -15.44 1.14
N ARG A 105 -10.77 -15.49 0.61
CA ARG A 105 -11.09 -16.38 -0.52
C ARG A 105 -10.51 -15.93 -1.84
N GLU A 106 -10.28 -14.63 -2.00
CA GLU A 106 -9.83 -14.04 -3.26
C GLU A 106 -8.32 -13.72 -3.25
N ILE A 107 -7.75 -13.45 -2.06
CA ILE A 107 -6.38 -12.98 -1.89
C ILE A 107 -5.61 -13.95 -1.01
N THR A 108 -4.45 -14.39 -1.50
CA THR A 108 -3.51 -15.17 -0.70
C THR A 108 -2.38 -14.29 -0.17
N TRP A 109 -2.13 -14.40 1.12
CA TRP A 109 -0.98 -13.80 1.79
C TRP A 109 0.11 -14.86 2.02
N THR A 110 1.34 -14.50 1.69
CA THR A 110 2.56 -15.25 2.04
C THR A 110 3.58 -14.30 2.64
N GLN A 111 4.67 -14.81 3.17
CA GLN A 111 5.74 -13.98 3.72
C GLN A 111 6.38 -13.05 2.65
N GLU A 112 6.38 -13.44 1.38
CA GLU A 112 7.00 -12.68 0.30
C GLU A 112 6.01 -11.83 -0.49
N ARG A 113 4.78 -12.33 -0.67
CA ARG A 113 3.77 -11.70 -1.54
C ARG A 113 2.37 -11.79 -0.97
N VAL A 114 1.58 -10.80 -1.33
CA VAL A 114 0.12 -10.80 -1.25
C VAL A 114 -0.40 -10.74 -2.67
N TYR A 115 -1.23 -11.68 -3.10
CA TYR A 115 -1.63 -11.77 -4.50
C TYR A 115 -3.08 -12.22 -4.69
N MET A 116 -3.66 -11.82 -5.83
CA MET A 116 -4.97 -12.30 -6.27
C MET A 116 -4.88 -13.76 -6.70
N ASN A 117 -5.78 -14.60 -6.21
CA ASN A 117 -5.81 -16.03 -6.54
C ASN A 117 -5.97 -16.24 -8.04
N GLY A 118 -5.11 -17.09 -8.60
CA GLY A 118 -5.06 -17.37 -10.03
C GLY A 118 -4.16 -16.43 -10.85
N ALA A 119 -3.59 -15.35 -10.24
CA ALA A 119 -2.76 -14.37 -10.93
C ALA A 119 -1.50 -13.96 -10.14
N LYS A 120 -0.87 -14.91 -9.45
CA LYS A 120 0.25 -14.70 -8.52
C LYS A 120 1.41 -13.87 -9.09
N GLU A 121 1.73 -14.06 -10.35
CA GLU A 121 2.90 -13.42 -10.99
C GLU A 121 2.58 -12.04 -11.61
N GLU A 122 1.29 -11.73 -11.77
CA GLU A 122 0.85 -10.53 -12.48
C GLU A 122 0.08 -9.54 -11.59
N TRP A 123 -0.52 -10.01 -10.49
CA TRP A 123 -1.44 -9.25 -9.64
C TRP A 123 -1.04 -9.39 -8.16
N PHE A 124 -0.14 -8.55 -7.70
CA PHE A 124 0.45 -8.75 -6.37
C PHE A 124 0.98 -7.48 -5.69
N ALA A 125 1.10 -7.57 -4.36
CA ALA A 125 1.99 -6.78 -3.54
C ALA A 125 3.20 -7.62 -3.11
N VAL A 126 4.37 -7.00 -3.00
CA VAL A 126 5.62 -7.68 -2.64
C VAL A 126 6.43 -6.86 -1.64
N ALA A 127 6.95 -7.55 -0.63
CA ALA A 127 7.88 -6.95 0.33
C ALA A 127 9.31 -6.94 -0.25
N ARG A 128 9.97 -5.78 -0.23
CA ARG A 128 11.37 -5.58 -0.63
C ARG A 128 12.06 -4.69 0.40
N THR A 129 13.14 -5.16 0.98
CA THR A 129 13.95 -4.31 1.87
C THR A 129 14.71 -3.26 1.07
N ALA A 130 14.82 -2.05 1.60
CA ALA A 130 15.50 -0.91 0.96
C ALA A 130 17.04 -1.00 1.01
N ASN A 131 17.60 -2.20 0.95
CA ASN A 131 19.05 -2.42 1.12
C ASN A 131 19.87 -2.17 -0.15
N THR A 132 19.21 -2.03 -1.29
CA THR A 132 19.86 -1.76 -2.59
C THR A 132 18.95 -0.86 -3.43
N PRO A 133 19.52 0.02 -4.27
CA PRO A 133 18.75 0.85 -5.22
C PRO A 133 17.86 0.02 -6.13
N ASP A 134 18.28 -1.21 -6.46
CA ASP A 134 17.56 -2.11 -7.37
C ASP A 134 16.31 -2.76 -6.73
N ALA A 135 16.11 -2.60 -5.42
CA ALA A 135 15.02 -3.27 -4.70
C ALA A 135 13.63 -2.93 -5.28
N LEU A 136 13.45 -1.72 -5.78
CA LEU A 136 12.21 -1.21 -6.37
C LEU A 136 12.26 -1.10 -7.91
N GLN A 137 13.34 -1.57 -8.55
CA GLN A 137 13.47 -1.58 -10.01
C GLN A 137 12.70 -2.75 -10.66
N GLY A 138 12.40 -2.61 -11.95
CA GLY A 138 11.86 -3.70 -12.77
C GLY A 138 10.36 -3.97 -12.59
N PHE A 139 9.65 -3.18 -11.77
CA PHE A 139 8.21 -3.26 -11.69
C PHE A 139 7.57 -2.39 -12.77
N HIS A 140 6.80 -3.02 -13.66
CA HIS A 140 6.06 -2.34 -14.73
C HIS A 140 4.62 -2.84 -14.73
N SER A 141 3.66 -1.93 -14.64
CA SER A 141 2.23 -2.16 -14.76
C SER A 141 1.54 -0.83 -15.05
N GLU A 142 0.37 -0.89 -15.69
CA GLU A 142 -0.50 0.30 -15.85
C GLU A 142 -1.03 0.79 -14.50
N SER A 143 -1.07 -0.10 -13.48
CA SER A 143 -1.50 0.24 -12.13
C SER A 143 -0.38 -0.08 -11.15
N MET A 144 0.26 0.95 -10.59
CA MET A 144 1.34 0.80 -9.63
C MET A 144 1.08 1.58 -8.35
N LEU A 145 1.39 0.95 -7.21
CA LEU A 145 1.39 1.58 -5.90
C LEU A 145 2.71 1.26 -5.20
N PHE A 146 3.50 2.28 -4.89
CA PHE A 146 4.72 2.11 -4.10
C PHE A 146 4.45 2.50 -2.66
N ILE A 147 4.68 1.62 -1.70
CA ILE A 147 4.61 1.91 -0.26
C ILE A 147 6.03 2.05 0.28
N ILE A 148 6.34 3.21 0.83
CA ILE A 148 7.64 3.46 1.49
C ILE A 148 7.35 3.89 2.93
N ASP A 149 7.41 2.93 3.87
CA ASP A 149 7.25 3.18 5.29
C ASP A 149 8.56 3.69 5.90
N GLU A 150 8.47 4.63 6.84
CA GLU A 150 9.60 5.28 7.53
C GLU A 150 10.68 5.79 6.55
N ALA A 151 10.27 6.48 5.51
CA ALA A 151 11.09 6.93 4.39
C ALA A 151 12.33 7.77 4.79
N SER A 152 12.33 8.37 5.99
CA SER A 152 13.50 9.09 6.51
C SER A 152 14.73 8.20 6.73
N GLY A 153 14.55 6.90 6.80
CA GLY A 153 15.62 5.91 6.92
C GLY A 153 15.94 5.17 5.62
N VAL A 154 15.35 5.58 4.50
CA VAL A 154 15.58 4.99 3.17
C VAL A 154 16.50 5.91 2.37
N ASP A 155 17.55 5.37 1.76
CA ASP A 155 18.50 6.11 0.95
C ASP A 155 17.84 6.74 -0.29
N ASP A 156 18.28 7.95 -0.65
CA ASP A 156 17.69 8.71 -1.77
C ASP A 156 17.74 7.96 -3.10
N GLU A 157 18.76 7.14 -3.32
CA GLU A 157 18.92 6.31 -4.52
C GLU A 157 17.78 5.30 -4.73
N VAL A 158 17.11 4.86 -3.66
CA VAL A 158 15.94 3.95 -3.73
C VAL A 158 14.72 4.65 -4.32
N PHE A 159 14.64 5.98 -4.22
CA PHE A 159 13.52 6.75 -4.77
C PHE A 159 13.63 7.00 -6.28
N GLU A 160 14.81 6.96 -6.87
CA GLU A 160 15.00 7.25 -8.31
C GLU A 160 14.14 6.35 -9.22
N PRO A 161 14.13 5.01 -9.06
CA PRO A 161 13.29 4.13 -9.87
C PRO A 161 11.80 4.41 -9.67
N VAL A 162 11.40 4.77 -8.44
CA VAL A 162 10.02 5.07 -8.08
C VAL A 162 9.54 6.35 -8.75
N LEU A 163 10.35 7.42 -8.70
CA LEU A 163 10.05 8.69 -9.36
C LEU A 163 9.94 8.53 -10.89
N GLY A 164 10.81 7.69 -11.48
CA GLY A 164 10.70 7.32 -12.88
C GLY A 164 9.38 6.62 -13.23
N ALA A 165 8.92 5.71 -12.36
CA ALA A 165 7.67 4.98 -12.55
C ALA A 165 6.42 5.85 -12.38
N LEU A 166 6.48 6.93 -11.61
CA LEU A 166 5.37 7.89 -11.42
C LEU A 166 5.02 8.68 -12.68
N SER A 167 5.86 8.66 -13.70
CA SER A 167 5.53 9.22 -15.02
C SER A 167 4.42 8.43 -15.73
N THR A 168 4.14 7.19 -15.30
CA THR A 168 3.06 6.36 -15.82
C THR A 168 1.72 6.80 -15.22
N GLU A 169 0.73 7.07 -16.07
CA GLU A 169 -0.63 7.37 -15.62
C GLU A 169 -1.16 6.20 -14.75
N GLY A 170 -1.73 6.53 -13.58
CA GLY A 170 -2.21 5.50 -12.64
C GLY A 170 -1.21 5.07 -11.56
N ALA A 171 0.06 5.42 -11.66
CA ALA A 171 1.02 5.19 -10.59
C ALA A 171 0.75 6.06 -9.36
N ARG A 172 0.93 5.50 -8.17
CA ARG A 172 0.73 6.17 -6.87
C ARG A 172 1.90 5.89 -5.94
N LEU A 173 2.29 6.89 -5.18
CA LEU A 173 3.37 6.81 -4.19
C LEU A 173 2.93 7.39 -2.85
N PRO A 174 2.47 6.59 -1.90
CA PRO A 174 2.45 6.97 -0.49
C PRO A 174 3.83 6.81 0.13
N VAL A 175 4.28 7.86 0.80
CA VAL A 175 5.53 7.90 1.53
C VAL A 175 5.22 8.33 2.96
N SER A 176 5.54 7.50 3.94
CA SER A 176 5.37 7.86 5.34
C SER A 176 6.69 8.24 6.01
N TYR A 177 6.63 9.23 6.88
CA TYR A 177 7.76 9.70 7.69
C TYR A 177 7.37 9.77 9.15
N THR A 178 8.20 9.23 10.04
CA THR A 178 8.11 9.53 11.46
C THR A 178 8.92 10.79 11.76
N HIS A 179 8.31 11.75 12.44
CA HIS A 179 9.01 12.94 12.85
C HIS A 179 9.90 12.62 14.04
N LEU A 180 11.21 12.56 13.84
CA LEU A 180 12.16 12.72 14.91
C LEU A 180 11.99 14.13 15.45
N ARG A 181 11.70 14.29 16.77
CA ARG A 181 11.74 15.60 17.43
C ARG A 181 13.10 16.22 17.12
N ALA A 182 13.10 17.42 16.53
CA ALA A 182 14.29 18.24 16.58
C ALA A 182 14.63 18.37 18.07
N HIS A 183 15.80 17.94 18.46
CA HIS A 183 16.37 18.32 19.75
C HIS A 183 16.66 19.81 19.64
N GLU A 184 15.87 20.61 20.37
CA GLU A 184 16.27 21.94 20.76
C GLU A 184 17.49 21.87 21.67
#